data_73dbb995623af9aa410e72c3a4c96dde
#
_entry.id   73dbb995623af9aa410e72c3a4c96dde
#
_cell.length_a   1.000
_cell.length_b   1.000
_cell.length_c   1.000
_cell.angle_alpha   90.00
_cell.angle_beta   90.00
_cell.angle_gamma   90.00
#
_symmetry.space_group_name_H-M   'P 1'
#
loop_
_entity.id
_entity.type
_entity.pdbx_description
1 polymer ?
#
loop_
_entity_poly.entity_id
_entity_poly.type
_entity_poly.pdbx_seq_one_letter_code
_entity_poly.pdbx_strand_id
1 'polypeptide(L)'
;MWRAVTGIVILLTCSVHGQPSGKASFVVYEKGQRTGTLDTSVTRSDSGWRIQGTMQTKGAVPVRIVNLDLLYDQRWFGRWMTMEMKQPDDVIVHVAVGRTTAQVDVVRSREAGFRSHSASPNTILLPDRAYGAYEAVAARLSGGSADADLPLFIPPIGETRAIVESVATERLQTASGPISARHFVLMEIRARPTRVDLWTDRGRLLRLDLPQAQISVVRSHVR
;
A
#
# COMPACT_ATOMS: atom_id res chain seq x y z
N MET A 1 -58.23 -28.60 -9.37
CA MET A 1 -57.70 -27.25 -9.18
C MET A 1 -56.22 -27.33 -8.76
N TRP A 2 -55.32 -27.17 -9.71
CA TRP A 2 -53.85 -27.15 -9.46
C TRP A 2 -53.39 -25.71 -9.39
N ARG A 3 -52.83 -25.32 -8.23
CA ARG A 3 -52.17 -24.00 -8.04
C ARG A 3 -50.70 -24.16 -8.42
N ALA A 4 -50.30 -23.48 -9.50
CA ALA A 4 -48.92 -23.32 -9.86
C ALA A 4 -48.25 -22.32 -8.89
N VAL A 5 -47.18 -22.76 -8.19
CA VAL A 5 -46.32 -21.90 -7.38
C VAL A 5 -45.18 -21.47 -8.27
N THR A 6 -45.22 -20.21 -8.68
CA THR A 6 -44.11 -19.58 -9.45
C THR A 6 -43.02 -19.16 -8.47
N GLY A 7 -41.95 -19.93 -8.40
CA GLY A 7 -40.78 -19.58 -7.60
C GLY A 7 -39.98 -18.48 -8.31
N ILE A 8 -39.84 -17.32 -7.70
CA ILE A 8 -38.94 -16.24 -8.13
C ILE A 8 -37.54 -16.60 -7.64
N VAL A 9 -36.65 -16.95 -8.58
CA VAL A 9 -35.23 -17.10 -8.32
C VAL A 9 -34.59 -15.71 -8.38
N ILE A 10 -34.27 -15.13 -7.23
CA ILE A 10 -33.49 -13.89 -7.14
C ILE A 10 -32.02 -14.28 -7.30
N LEU A 11 -31.48 -14.07 -8.50
CA LEU A 11 -30.03 -14.12 -8.76
C LEU A 11 -29.37 -12.91 -8.08
N LEU A 12 -28.83 -13.11 -6.88
CA LEU A 12 -27.91 -12.17 -6.26
C LEU A 12 -26.61 -12.14 -7.09
N THR A 13 -26.51 -11.18 -8.00
CA THR A 13 -25.25 -10.85 -8.66
C THR A 13 -24.35 -10.21 -7.62
N CYS A 14 -23.46 -10.99 -7.00
CA CYS A 14 -22.33 -10.45 -6.27
C CYS A 14 -21.48 -9.66 -7.25
N SER A 15 -21.63 -8.34 -7.28
CA SER A 15 -20.72 -7.45 -7.98
C SER A 15 -19.34 -7.58 -7.32
N VAL A 16 -18.50 -8.42 -7.87
CA VAL A 16 -17.07 -8.42 -7.55
C VAL A 16 -16.56 -7.07 -8.02
N HIS A 17 -16.48 -6.11 -7.12
CA HIS A 17 -15.84 -4.83 -7.37
C HIS A 17 -14.35 -5.12 -7.59
N GLY A 18 -13.99 -5.43 -8.84
CA GLY A 18 -12.61 -5.60 -9.24
C GLY A 18 -11.87 -4.30 -8.96
N GLN A 19 -10.88 -4.36 -8.08
CA GLN A 19 -10.01 -3.22 -7.86
C GLN A 19 -9.33 -2.84 -9.17
N PRO A 20 -9.35 -1.58 -9.59
CA PRO A 20 -8.83 -1.19 -10.87
C PRO A 20 -7.32 -1.36 -10.92
N SER A 21 -6.82 -2.17 -11.84
CA SER A 21 -5.43 -2.17 -12.25
C SER A 21 -5.13 -0.86 -12.99
N GLY A 22 -3.87 -0.44 -13.03
CA GLY A 22 -3.45 0.74 -13.78
C GLY A 22 -2.24 1.47 -13.21
N LYS A 23 -1.77 2.42 -13.97
CA LYS A 23 -0.65 3.30 -13.59
C LYS A 23 -1.15 4.50 -12.80
N ALA A 24 -0.31 5.00 -11.92
CA ALA A 24 -0.52 6.24 -11.19
C ALA A 24 0.80 6.97 -10.98
N SER A 25 0.75 8.29 -11.08
CA SER A 25 1.85 9.19 -10.72
C SER A 25 1.43 10.05 -9.54
N PHE A 26 2.36 10.28 -8.64
CA PHE A 26 2.17 11.08 -7.45
C PHE A 26 3.24 12.16 -7.33
N VAL A 27 2.88 13.25 -6.68
CA VAL A 27 3.81 14.29 -6.24
C VAL A 27 4.05 14.11 -4.75
N VAL A 28 5.31 14.17 -4.37
CA VAL A 28 5.74 14.11 -2.96
C VAL A 28 6.02 15.52 -2.48
N TYR A 29 5.42 15.88 -1.35
CA TYR A 29 5.67 17.14 -0.65
C TYR A 29 6.28 16.84 0.71
N GLU A 30 7.24 17.65 1.12
CA GLU A 30 7.79 17.68 2.47
C GLU A 30 7.69 19.10 3.00
N LYS A 31 7.09 19.29 4.18
CA LYS A 31 6.82 20.62 4.77
C LYS A 31 6.09 21.56 3.80
N GLY A 32 5.15 21.03 3.03
CA GLY A 32 4.38 21.78 2.03
C GLY A 32 5.11 22.11 0.73
N GLN A 33 6.39 21.80 0.61
CA GLN A 33 7.18 22.02 -0.60
C GLN A 33 7.25 20.76 -1.46
N ARG A 34 7.12 20.89 -2.77
CA ARG A 34 7.28 19.77 -3.70
C ARG A 34 8.73 19.31 -3.69
N THR A 35 8.96 18.06 -3.29
CA THR A 35 10.31 17.49 -3.17
C THR A 35 10.56 16.35 -4.17
N GLY A 36 9.51 15.76 -4.77
CA GLY A 36 9.75 14.64 -5.66
C GLY A 36 8.52 14.10 -6.35
N THR A 37 8.72 12.94 -6.99
CA THR A 37 7.70 12.18 -7.70
C THR A 37 7.80 10.69 -7.37
N LEU A 38 6.68 10.01 -7.53
CA LEU A 38 6.52 8.59 -7.38
C LEU A 38 5.63 8.09 -8.51
N ASP A 39 6.03 7.05 -9.21
CA ASP A 39 5.24 6.36 -10.20
C ASP A 39 4.97 4.94 -9.74
N THR A 40 3.73 4.49 -9.88
CA THR A 40 3.30 3.12 -9.55
C THR A 40 2.50 2.49 -10.68
N SER A 41 2.55 1.18 -10.75
CA SER A 41 1.70 0.37 -11.60
C SER A 41 1.14 -0.78 -10.77
N VAL A 42 -0.18 -0.89 -10.71
CA VAL A 42 -0.87 -2.01 -10.08
C VAL A 42 -1.41 -2.90 -11.18
N THR A 43 -1.01 -4.18 -11.19
CA THR A 43 -1.46 -5.17 -12.17
C THR A 43 -2.06 -6.38 -11.46
N ARG A 44 -3.07 -6.97 -12.07
CA ARG A 44 -3.69 -8.21 -11.61
C ARG A 44 -3.21 -9.37 -12.46
N SER A 45 -2.96 -10.51 -11.83
CA SER A 45 -2.70 -11.80 -12.47
C SER A 45 -3.59 -12.87 -11.83
N ASP A 46 -3.57 -14.08 -12.37
CA ASP A 46 -4.30 -15.22 -11.81
C ASP A 46 -3.85 -15.57 -10.39
N SER A 47 -2.57 -15.33 -10.07
CA SER A 47 -1.99 -15.58 -8.74
C SER A 47 -2.22 -14.46 -7.72
N GLY A 48 -2.66 -13.27 -8.17
CA GLY A 48 -2.87 -12.13 -7.27
C GLY A 48 -2.53 -10.78 -7.89
N TRP A 49 -1.86 -9.94 -7.11
CA TRP A 49 -1.60 -8.54 -7.44
C TRP A 49 -0.10 -8.24 -7.43
N ARG A 50 0.32 -7.37 -8.31
CA ARG A 50 1.69 -6.85 -8.36
C ARG A 50 1.67 -5.34 -8.34
N ILE A 51 2.49 -4.76 -7.47
CA ILE A 51 2.77 -3.32 -7.46
C ILE A 51 4.21 -3.13 -7.89
N GLN A 52 4.42 -2.35 -8.94
CA GLN A 52 5.74 -1.92 -9.40
C GLN A 52 5.83 -0.41 -9.32
N GLY A 53 7.02 0.11 -9.04
CA GLY A 53 7.16 1.56 -8.98
C GLY A 53 8.60 2.04 -8.91
N THR A 54 8.73 3.35 -9.04
CA THR A 54 9.96 4.11 -8.86
C THR A 54 9.65 5.37 -8.08
N MET A 55 10.62 5.89 -7.34
CA MET A 55 10.47 7.12 -6.58
C MET A 55 11.76 7.91 -6.56
N GLN A 56 11.64 9.23 -6.65
CA GLN A 56 12.75 10.13 -6.44
C GLN A 56 12.30 11.36 -5.64
N THR A 57 12.99 11.63 -4.54
CA THR A 57 12.80 12.85 -3.73
C THR A 57 14.12 13.56 -3.49
N LYS A 58 14.03 14.90 -3.28
CA LYS A 58 15.17 15.78 -2.99
C LYS A 58 14.99 16.46 -1.63
N GLY A 59 14.20 15.90 -0.73
CA GLY A 59 13.94 16.43 0.60
C GLY A 59 15.15 16.43 1.52
N ALA A 60 14.93 16.61 2.83
CA ALA A 60 15.99 16.63 3.85
C ALA A 60 16.85 15.36 3.83
N VAL A 61 16.23 14.22 3.52
CA VAL A 61 16.95 12.97 3.22
C VAL A 61 16.51 12.54 1.83
N PRO A 62 17.37 12.73 0.80
CA PRO A 62 17.08 12.32 -0.56
C PRO A 62 16.81 10.81 -0.64
N VAL A 63 15.75 10.41 -1.36
CA VAL A 63 15.43 9.00 -1.59
C VAL A 63 15.29 8.75 -3.09
N ARG A 64 15.98 7.72 -3.58
CA ARG A 64 15.85 7.25 -4.95
C ARG A 64 15.64 5.75 -4.98
N ILE A 65 14.40 5.33 -5.19
CA ILE A 65 14.04 3.94 -5.44
C ILE A 65 13.97 3.77 -6.95
N VAL A 66 14.85 2.95 -7.50
CA VAL A 66 14.93 2.68 -8.95
C VAL A 66 14.11 1.47 -9.35
N ASN A 67 13.83 0.58 -8.39
CA ASN A 67 12.95 -0.55 -8.57
C ASN A 67 12.22 -0.86 -7.26
N LEU A 68 10.91 -0.91 -7.32
CA LEU A 68 10.03 -1.47 -6.30
C LEU A 68 9.16 -2.49 -6.99
N ASP A 69 9.17 -3.73 -6.50
CA ASP A 69 8.38 -4.82 -7.03
C ASP A 69 7.82 -5.65 -5.89
N LEU A 70 6.50 -5.61 -5.72
CA LEU A 70 5.78 -6.23 -4.63
C LEU A 70 4.75 -7.20 -5.20
N LEU A 71 4.75 -8.43 -4.73
CA LEU A 71 3.76 -9.44 -5.08
C LEU A 71 2.86 -9.75 -3.88
N TYR A 72 1.56 -9.79 -4.15
CA TYR A 72 0.51 -10.11 -3.19
C TYR A 72 -0.38 -11.20 -3.77
N ASP A 73 -1.02 -11.99 -2.92
CA ASP A 73 -2.08 -12.88 -3.37
C ASP A 73 -3.39 -12.12 -3.69
N GLN A 74 -4.45 -12.85 -4.02
CA GLN A 74 -5.76 -12.28 -4.36
C GLN A 74 -6.40 -11.47 -3.21
N ARG A 75 -5.98 -11.71 -1.97
CA ARG A 75 -6.45 -11.02 -0.75
C ARG A 75 -5.53 -9.89 -0.31
N TRP A 76 -4.52 -9.55 -1.10
CA TRP A 76 -3.50 -8.55 -0.75
C TRP A 76 -2.60 -8.95 0.42
N PHE A 77 -2.39 -10.25 0.63
CA PHE A 77 -1.37 -10.75 1.55
C PHE A 77 -0.02 -10.76 0.84
N GLY A 78 0.99 -10.19 1.47
CA GLY A 78 2.34 -10.09 0.92
C GLY A 78 2.96 -11.47 0.68
N ARG A 79 3.60 -11.64 -0.46
CA ARG A 79 4.27 -12.90 -0.84
C ARG A 79 5.74 -12.69 -1.10
N TRP A 80 6.06 -11.64 -1.80
CA TRP A 80 7.43 -11.38 -2.19
C TRP A 80 7.64 -9.89 -2.49
N MET A 81 8.89 -9.44 -2.32
CA MET A 81 9.31 -8.08 -2.60
C MET A 81 10.75 -8.04 -3.08
N THR A 82 11.02 -7.17 -4.04
CA THR A 82 12.35 -6.60 -4.30
C THR A 82 12.26 -5.09 -4.28
N MET A 83 13.19 -4.45 -3.60
CA MET A 83 13.38 -3.01 -3.65
C MET A 83 14.85 -2.70 -3.89
N GLU A 84 15.13 -1.89 -4.90
CA GLU A 84 16.47 -1.35 -5.17
C GLU A 84 16.45 0.15 -4.92
N MET A 85 17.24 0.60 -3.97
CA MET A 85 17.39 1.99 -3.58
C MET A 85 18.82 2.46 -3.81
N LYS A 86 18.98 3.66 -4.42
CA LYS A 86 20.29 4.26 -4.72
C LYS A 86 20.63 5.43 -3.81
N GLN A 87 19.65 5.96 -3.07
CA GLN A 87 19.80 7.04 -2.10
C GLN A 87 18.83 6.85 -0.95
N PRO A 88 19.19 7.11 0.31
CA PRO A 88 20.52 7.61 0.77
C PRO A 88 21.64 6.59 0.63
N ASP A 89 21.34 5.30 0.58
CA ASP A 89 22.28 4.19 0.48
C ASP A 89 22.00 3.36 -0.77
N ASP A 90 23.06 2.80 -1.38
CA ASP A 90 22.89 1.78 -2.42
C ASP A 90 22.60 0.44 -1.75
N VAL A 91 21.33 0.04 -1.81
CA VAL A 91 20.86 -1.17 -1.16
C VAL A 91 19.82 -1.90 -2.02
N ILE A 92 19.91 -3.22 -2.03
CA ILE A 92 18.87 -4.09 -2.58
C ILE A 92 18.29 -4.89 -1.40
N VAL A 93 16.97 -4.91 -1.31
CA VAL A 93 16.24 -5.67 -0.29
C VAL A 93 15.33 -6.67 -0.99
N HIS A 94 15.49 -7.94 -0.63
CA HIS A 94 14.57 -9.01 -1.03
C HIS A 94 13.83 -9.52 0.19
N VAL A 95 12.54 -9.79 0.03
CA VAL A 95 11.72 -10.42 1.06
C VAL A 95 10.90 -11.55 0.46
N ALA A 96 10.91 -12.69 1.11
CA ALA A 96 10.00 -13.80 0.81
C ALA A 96 9.17 -14.11 2.06
N VAL A 97 7.84 -14.06 1.93
CA VAL A 97 6.91 -14.33 3.04
C VAL A 97 6.37 -15.74 2.93
N GLY A 98 6.67 -16.55 3.95
CA GLY A 98 6.14 -17.89 4.14
C GLY A 98 4.85 -17.90 4.97
N ARG A 99 4.57 -19.05 5.62
CA ARG A 99 3.36 -19.20 6.45
C ARG A 99 3.46 -18.46 7.79
N THR A 100 4.63 -18.49 8.41
CA THR A 100 4.87 -17.95 9.77
C THR A 100 6.15 -17.14 9.85
N THR A 101 6.89 -17.01 8.76
CA THR A 101 8.19 -16.34 8.72
C THR A 101 8.34 -15.52 7.44
N ALA A 102 9.09 -14.44 7.52
CA ALA A 102 9.61 -13.69 6.39
C ALA A 102 11.14 -13.79 6.37
N GLN A 103 11.68 -14.13 5.22
CA GLN A 103 13.12 -14.13 4.95
C GLN A 103 13.48 -12.80 4.31
N VAL A 104 14.48 -12.12 4.85
CA VAL A 104 14.94 -10.81 4.39
C VAL A 104 16.39 -10.88 4.03
N ASP A 105 16.71 -10.65 2.76
CA ASP A 105 18.05 -10.45 2.26
C ASP A 105 18.28 -8.96 2.01
N VAL A 106 19.36 -8.44 2.59
CA VAL A 106 19.79 -7.04 2.37
C VAL A 106 21.20 -7.08 1.78
N VAL A 107 21.32 -6.59 0.57
CA VAL A 107 22.60 -6.49 -0.14
C VAL A 107 22.99 -5.01 -0.23
N ARG A 108 24.14 -4.67 0.35
CA ARG A 108 24.82 -3.37 0.24
C ARG A 108 26.12 -3.53 -0.53
N SER A 109 26.70 -2.45 -0.97
CA SER A 109 27.95 -2.47 -1.79
C SER A 109 29.10 -3.28 -1.16
N ARG A 110 29.13 -3.50 0.15
CA ARG A 110 30.21 -4.20 0.87
C ARG A 110 29.73 -5.27 1.84
N GLU A 111 28.43 -5.44 2.01
CA GLU A 111 27.85 -6.36 3.00
C GLU A 111 26.58 -6.98 2.45
N ALA A 112 26.43 -8.26 2.66
CA ALA A 112 25.16 -8.97 2.48
C ALA A 112 24.72 -9.49 3.83
N GLY A 113 23.45 -9.31 4.16
CA GLY A 113 22.87 -9.79 5.42
C GLY A 113 21.58 -10.53 5.17
N PHE A 114 21.48 -11.71 5.78
CA PHE A 114 20.26 -12.52 5.79
C PHE A 114 19.64 -12.49 7.19
N ARG A 115 18.34 -12.32 7.26
CA ARG A 115 17.57 -12.41 8.51
C ARG A 115 16.25 -13.12 8.28
N SER A 116 15.82 -13.88 9.29
CA SER A 116 14.49 -14.46 9.36
C SER A 116 13.72 -13.79 10.49
N HIS A 117 12.49 -13.39 10.21
CA HIS A 117 11.57 -12.75 11.15
C HIS A 117 10.30 -13.56 11.24
N SER A 118 9.62 -13.54 12.38
CA SER A 118 8.23 -13.97 12.45
C SER A 118 7.37 -13.06 11.60
N ALA A 119 6.43 -13.62 10.87
CA ALA A 119 5.49 -12.86 10.03
C ALA A 119 4.16 -13.59 9.94
N SER A 120 3.07 -12.84 10.03
CA SER A 120 1.73 -13.35 9.82
C SER A 120 1.47 -13.66 8.34
N PRO A 121 0.71 -14.71 8.01
CA PRO A 121 0.44 -15.07 6.61
C PRO A 121 -0.37 -14.03 5.86
N ASN A 122 -1.03 -13.12 6.58
CA ASN A 122 -1.87 -12.03 6.06
C ASN A 122 -1.20 -10.66 6.15
N THR A 123 0.12 -10.61 6.37
CA THR A 123 0.88 -9.35 6.44
C THR A 123 0.89 -8.61 5.12
N ILE A 124 0.96 -7.28 5.18
CA ILE A 124 1.18 -6.39 4.05
C ILE A 124 2.65 -6.00 4.03
N LEU A 125 3.32 -6.14 2.89
CA LEU A 125 4.70 -5.68 2.70
C LEU A 125 4.70 -4.16 2.55
N LEU A 126 5.33 -3.47 3.50
CA LEU A 126 5.40 -2.01 3.54
C LEU A 126 6.84 -1.54 3.79
N PRO A 127 7.71 -1.57 2.78
CA PRO A 127 9.09 -1.13 2.95
C PRO A 127 9.13 0.36 3.31
N ASP A 128 10.05 0.70 4.21
CA ASP A 128 10.19 2.07 4.70
C ASP A 128 10.46 3.04 3.54
N ARG A 129 9.83 4.21 3.58
CA ARG A 129 9.90 5.26 2.53
C ARG A 129 9.41 4.87 1.14
N ALA A 130 8.96 3.65 0.90
CA ALA A 130 8.37 3.24 -0.37
C ALA A 130 6.86 3.55 -0.39
N TYR A 131 6.50 4.83 -0.52
CA TYR A 131 5.11 5.27 -0.41
C TYR A 131 4.15 4.61 -1.41
N GLY A 132 4.66 4.11 -2.54
CA GLY A 132 3.88 3.33 -3.50
C GLY A 132 3.31 2.02 -2.95
N ALA A 133 3.92 1.46 -1.90
CA ALA A 133 3.42 0.26 -1.24
C ALA A 133 2.08 0.49 -0.50
N TYR A 134 1.73 1.73 -0.19
CA TYR A 134 0.42 2.06 0.40
C TYR A 134 -0.76 1.82 -0.55
N GLU A 135 -0.53 1.57 -1.85
CA GLU A 135 -1.56 1.04 -2.75
C GLU A 135 -2.11 -0.31 -2.24
N ALA A 136 -1.26 -1.16 -1.63
CA ALA A 136 -1.72 -2.42 -1.04
C ALA A 136 -2.55 -2.19 0.23
N VAL A 137 -2.17 -1.21 1.07
CA VAL A 137 -2.96 -0.81 2.25
C VAL A 137 -4.32 -0.26 1.82
N ALA A 138 -4.35 0.64 0.82
CA ALA A 138 -5.56 1.21 0.25
C ALA A 138 -6.51 0.11 -0.28
N ALA A 139 -5.95 -0.84 -1.02
CA ALA A 139 -6.67 -1.98 -1.57
C ALA A 139 -7.28 -2.86 -0.48
N ARG A 140 -6.51 -3.20 0.55
CA ARG A 140 -6.93 -4.03 1.66
C ARG A 140 -8.07 -3.39 2.46
N LEU A 141 -7.96 -2.11 2.78
CA LEU A 141 -8.98 -1.35 3.50
C LEU A 141 -10.29 -1.19 2.72
N SER A 142 -10.24 -1.26 1.40
CA SER A 142 -11.42 -1.11 0.55
C SER A 142 -12.20 -2.41 0.37
N GLY A 143 -11.65 -3.55 0.69
CA GLY A 143 -12.25 -4.88 0.50
C GLY A 143 -13.38 -5.24 1.47
N GLY A 144 -13.86 -4.32 2.30
CA GLY A 144 -15.11 -4.46 3.06
C GLY A 144 -14.98 -4.98 4.50
N SER A 145 -13.93 -5.68 4.88
CA SER A 145 -13.60 -5.83 6.29
C SER A 145 -12.72 -4.65 6.67
N ALA A 146 -13.28 -3.67 7.38
CA ALA A 146 -12.49 -2.74 8.15
C ALA A 146 -11.82 -3.58 9.26
N ASP A 147 -10.82 -4.39 8.87
CA ASP A 147 -9.96 -5.05 9.84
C ASP A 147 -9.38 -3.93 10.70
N ALA A 148 -9.80 -3.88 11.96
CA ALA A 148 -9.33 -2.86 12.88
C ALA A 148 -7.81 -2.93 13.08
N ASP A 149 -7.17 -4.02 12.64
CA ASP A 149 -5.75 -4.31 12.81
C ASP A 149 -5.17 -4.91 11.51
N LEU A 150 -4.19 -4.22 10.93
CA LEU A 150 -3.50 -4.64 9.71
C LEU A 150 -2.07 -5.04 10.05
N PRO A 151 -1.69 -6.31 9.93
CA PRO A 151 -0.29 -6.71 10.07
C PRO A 151 0.53 -6.15 8.91
N LEU A 152 1.62 -5.46 9.25
CA LEU A 152 2.54 -4.82 8.32
C LEU A 152 3.94 -5.42 8.49
N PHE A 153 4.57 -5.82 7.42
CA PHE A 153 5.96 -6.23 7.44
C PHE A 153 6.84 -5.13 6.85
N ILE A 154 7.73 -4.58 7.68
CA ILE A 154 8.60 -3.44 7.36
C ILE A 154 10.06 -3.94 7.36
N PRO A 155 10.65 -4.27 6.19
CA PRO A 155 12.06 -4.67 6.15
C PRO A 155 13.01 -3.51 6.46
N PRO A 156 14.11 -3.74 7.17
CA PRO A 156 14.51 -4.99 7.83
C PRO A 156 14.02 -5.09 9.28
N ILE A 157 13.05 -4.29 9.70
CA ILE A 157 12.59 -4.15 11.10
C ILE A 157 11.83 -5.42 11.54
N GLY A 158 10.98 -5.96 10.67
CA GLY A 158 10.11 -7.10 10.97
C GLY A 158 8.63 -6.74 10.92
N GLU A 159 7.78 -7.58 11.54
CA GLU A 159 6.35 -7.37 11.59
C GLU A 159 5.96 -6.37 12.67
N THR A 160 5.04 -5.51 12.30
CA THR A 160 4.31 -4.56 13.15
C THR A 160 2.85 -4.58 12.74
N ARG A 161 2.06 -3.60 13.17
CA ARG A 161 0.66 -3.47 12.80
C ARG A 161 0.24 -2.01 12.64
N ALA A 162 -0.80 -1.77 11.86
CA ALA A 162 -1.52 -0.52 11.86
C ALA A 162 -2.95 -0.75 12.36
N ILE A 163 -3.39 0.11 13.26
CA ILE A 163 -4.76 0.11 13.80
C ILE A 163 -5.54 1.19 13.05
N VAL A 164 -6.73 0.83 12.57
CA VAL A 164 -7.68 1.80 11.98
C VAL A 164 -8.38 2.53 13.13
N GLU A 165 -8.07 3.80 13.34
CA GLU A 165 -8.67 4.62 14.38
C GLU A 165 -10.02 5.21 13.94
N SER A 166 -10.11 5.62 12.67
CA SER A 166 -11.35 6.16 12.13
C SER A 166 -11.46 5.99 10.62
N VAL A 167 -12.68 5.99 10.13
CA VAL A 167 -13.03 5.96 8.71
C VAL A 167 -14.12 6.99 8.45
N ALA A 168 -13.90 7.84 7.47
CA ALA A 168 -14.87 8.85 7.03
C ALA A 168 -14.98 8.85 5.50
N THR A 169 -16.04 9.45 4.99
CA THR A 169 -16.14 9.81 3.57
C THR A 169 -16.01 11.32 3.47
N GLU A 170 -15.03 11.77 2.69
CA GLU A 170 -14.71 13.18 2.57
C GLU A 170 -14.65 13.60 1.10
N ARG A 171 -14.83 14.89 0.88
CA ARG A 171 -14.67 15.51 -0.44
C ARG A 171 -13.22 15.94 -0.60
N LEU A 172 -12.45 15.19 -1.38
CA LEU A 172 -11.05 15.48 -1.66
C LEU A 172 -10.95 16.35 -2.92
N GLN A 173 -10.26 17.47 -2.82
CA GLN A 173 -9.96 18.31 -3.99
C GLN A 173 -8.79 17.67 -4.77
N THR A 174 -9.01 17.43 -6.06
CA THR A 174 -8.00 16.89 -6.99
C THR A 174 -7.78 17.85 -8.16
N ALA A 175 -6.74 17.60 -8.96
CA ALA A 175 -6.51 18.37 -10.19
C ALA A 175 -7.66 18.23 -11.21
N SER A 176 -8.42 17.13 -11.16
CA SER A 176 -9.57 16.87 -12.04
C SER A 176 -10.91 17.35 -11.44
N GLY A 177 -10.87 18.00 -10.27
CA GLY A 177 -12.04 18.44 -9.52
C GLY A 177 -12.25 17.69 -8.22
N PRO A 178 -13.31 18.02 -7.47
CA PRO A 178 -13.59 17.36 -6.20
C PRO A 178 -14.16 15.96 -6.42
N ILE A 179 -13.66 14.99 -5.67
CA ILE A 179 -14.14 13.62 -5.66
C ILE A 179 -14.51 13.18 -4.24
N SER A 180 -15.42 12.21 -4.13
CA SER A 180 -15.73 11.56 -2.86
C SER A 180 -14.67 10.49 -2.59
N ALA A 181 -13.95 10.58 -1.48
CA ALA A 181 -12.89 9.67 -1.09
C ALA A 181 -13.19 9.07 0.30
N ARG A 182 -12.80 7.82 0.51
CA ARG A 182 -12.76 7.26 1.87
C ARG A 182 -11.45 7.72 2.52
N HIS A 183 -11.56 8.34 3.68
CA HIS A 183 -10.45 8.75 4.51
C HIS A 183 -10.30 7.77 5.68
N PHE A 184 -9.14 7.18 5.81
CA PHE A 184 -8.75 6.31 6.91
C PHE A 184 -7.67 6.99 7.73
N VAL A 185 -7.86 7.03 9.04
CA VAL A 185 -6.82 7.40 9.99
C VAL A 185 -6.26 6.12 10.58
N LEU A 186 -4.99 5.88 10.38
CA LEU A 186 -4.28 4.69 10.86
C LEU A 186 -3.24 5.10 11.89
N MET A 187 -3.04 4.25 12.89
CA MET A 187 -1.91 4.33 13.82
C MET A 187 -0.98 3.13 13.57
N GLU A 188 0.18 3.35 12.96
CA GLU A 188 1.23 2.34 12.87
C GLU A 188 1.90 2.17 14.22
N ILE A 189 1.85 0.95 14.76
CA ILE A 189 2.41 0.62 16.07
C ILE A 189 3.87 0.22 15.91
N ARG A 190 4.75 1.19 15.93
CA ARG A 190 6.20 1.06 15.95
C ARG A 190 6.73 1.45 17.33
N ALA A 191 8.06 1.46 17.52
CA ALA A 191 8.70 1.99 18.73
C ALA A 191 8.23 3.43 19.05
N ARG A 192 7.95 4.22 18.01
CA ARG A 192 7.23 5.48 18.06
C ARG A 192 6.01 5.37 17.17
N PRO A 193 4.80 5.34 17.74
CA PRO A 193 3.57 5.28 16.95
C PRO A 193 3.50 6.42 15.93
N THR A 194 3.13 6.09 14.72
CA THR A 194 3.09 7.03 13.60
C THR A 194 1.67 7.07 13.04
N ARG A 195 1.07 8.26 13.04
CA ARG A 195 -0.21 8.48 12.38
C ARG A 195 -0.02 8.52 10.87
N VAL A 196 -0.92 7.86 10.17
CA VAL A 196 -1.01 7.82 8.71
C VAL A 196 -2.44 8.18 8.32
N ASP A 197 -2.60 9.23 7.55
CA ASP A 197 -3.88 9.59 6.95
C ASP A 197 -3.89 9.14 5.48
N LEU A 198 -4.88 8.34 5.09
CA LEU A 198 -4.96 7.69 3.79
C LEU A 198 -6.30 7.96 3.13
N TRP A 199 -6.31 8.60 1.95
CA TRP A 199 -7.50 8.79 1.13
C TRP A 199 -7.50 7.84 -0.04
N THR A 200 -8.64 7.16 -0.24
CA THR A 200 -8.78 6.14 -1.27
C THR A 200 -10.08 6.32 -2.07
N ASP A 201 -10.03 5.92 -3.33
CA ASP A 201 -11.23 5.67 -4.14
C ASP A 201 -11.12 4.29 -4.77
N ARG A 202 -12.15 3.46 -4.59
CA ARG A 202 -12.24 2.10 -5.14
C ARG A 202 -10.98 1.25 -4.93
N GLY A 203 -10.35 1.38 -3.76
CA GLY A 203 -9.13 0.64 -3.41
C GLY A 203 -7.83 1.19 -4.02
N ARG A 204 -7.86 2.34 -4.64
CA ARG A 204 -6.68 3.03 -5.15
C ARG A 204 -6.30 4.18 -4.22
N LEU A 205 -5.02 4.34 -4.02
CA LEU A 205 -4.46 5.45 -3.27
C LEU A 205 -4.67 6.77 -4.03
N LEU A 206 -5.21 7.77 -3.34
CA LEU A 206 -5.36 9.14 -3.84
C LEU A 206 -4.40 10.10 -3.15
N ARG A 207 -4.29 9.96 -1.83
CA ARG A 207 -3.43 10.78 -0.99
C ARG A 207 -2.99 9.98 0.23
N LEU A 208 -1.77 10.21 0.64
CA LEU A 208 -1.16 9.73 1.87
C LEU A 208 -0.54 10.92 2.59
N ASP A 209 -0.87 11.12 3.85
CA ASP A 209 -0.21 12.09 4.71
C ASP A 209 0.45 11.36 5.90
N LEU A 210 1.67 11.76 6.20
CA LEU A 210 2.45 11.36 7.36
C LEU A 210 2.71 12.62 8.22
N PRO A 211 1.76 13.00 9.10
CA PRO A 211 1.79 14.30 9.77
C PRO A 211 3.06 14.55 10.58
N GLN A 212 3.57 13.54 11.31
CA GLN A 212 4.78 13.68 12.12
C GLN A 212 6.03 13.94 11.29
N ALA A 213 6.08 13.40 10.07
CA ALA A 213 7.16 13.62 9.12
C ALA A 213 6.92 14.86 8.22
N GLN A 214 5.73 15.46 8.30
CA GLN A 214 5.28 16.54 7.42
C GLN A 214 5.39 16.19 5.93
N ILE A 215 5.08 14.91 5.60
CA ILE A 215 5.12 14.39 4.24
C ILE A 215 3.68 14.21 3.73
N SER A 216 3.45 14.64 2.49
CA SER A 216 2.22 14.37 1.75
C SER A 216 2.57 13.79 0.39
N VAL A 217 1.88 12.72 0.00
CA VAL A 217 1.99 12.08 -1.31
C VAL A 217 0.63 12.18 -1.99
N VAL A 218 0.53 12.92 -3.08
CA VAL A 218 -0.74 13.28 -3.71
C VAL A 218 -0.75 12.80 -5.16
N ARG A 219 -1.80 12.07 -5.55
CA ARG A 219 -1.97 11.57 -6.92
C ARG A 219 -2.11 12.75 -7.91
N SER A 220 -1.28 12.76 -8.97
CA SER A 220 -1.20 13.87 -9.93
C SER A 220 -2.45 13.96 -10.79
N HIS A 221 -3.03 12.82 -11.21
CA HIS A 221 -4.23 12.75 -12.03
C HIS A 221 -5.15 11.65 -11.53
N VAL A 222 -6.42 11.98 -11.32
CA VAL A 222 -7.50 11.04 -11.01
C VAL A 222 -8.43 11.04 -12.22
N ARG A 223 -8.51 9.87 -12.89
CA ARG A 223 -9.45 9.64 -14.01
C ARG A 223 -10.66 8.87 -13.53
#